data_0053feb662e939c894642578290f4d24
#
_entry.id   0053feb662e939c894642578290f4d24
#
_cell.length_a   1.000
_cell.length_b   1.000
_cell.length_c   1.000
_cell.angle_alpha   90.00
_cell.angle_beta   90.00
_cell.angle_gamma   90.00
#
_symmetry.space_group_name_H-M   'P 1'
#
loop_
_entity.id
_entity.type
_entity.pdbx_description
1 polymer ?
#
loop_
_entity_poly.entity_id
_entity_poly.type
_entity_poly.pdbx_seq_one_letter_code
_entity_poly.pdbx_strand_id
1 'polypeptide(L)'
;MTASKQKKRGRAALILLLCLLVLCLAAGGTAYALLRQKVRAIQAGAEFDFSYTVTSPAAETPALYGVLQQAGAAQGTVSGQYAPGKFQFALTSGKTGNAFTRVYIDAKETLYDAGQLYTYLRNEVVSAAPLAGLVLPGWSMGSYISQTQLASLLGVELSAVELQDMTSLSLTLGALQKVSPAGALDGYTYYQLPAGESGLSCIVGLPPKTLFAKETPLHILLTIPEHEVTIALNGTVTAAETAVVAPSSRMTDADVQRFVELRKALESFTDVLQSLLS
;
A
#
# COMPACT_ATOMS: atom_id res chain seq x y z
N MET A 1 71.14 -17.20 13.77
CA MET A 1 70.38 -17.13 12.50
C MET A 1 68.84 -17.25 12.68
N THR A 2 68.20 -16.48 13.54
CA THR A 2 66.74 -16.63 13.87
C THR A 2 65.91 -15.38 13.66
N ALA A 3 66.49 -14.21 13.39
CA ALA A 3 65.77 -12.93 13.24
C ALA A 3 65.14 -12.69 11.85
N SER A 4 65.53 -13.42 10.79
CA SER A 4 65.09 -13.19 9.41
C SER A 4 63.74 -13.87 9.04
N LYS A 5 63.35 -14.97 9.78
CA LYS A 5 62.09 -15.70 9.51
C LYS A 5 60.83 -15.02 10.10
N GLN A 6 60.96 -14.25 11.16
CA GLN A 6 59.84 -13.59 11.80
C GLN A 6 59.35 -12.37 11.00
N LYS A 7 60.25 -11.62 10.32
CA LYS A 7 59.91 -10.47 9.49
C LYS A 7 59.13 -10.81 8.21
N LYS A 8 59.32 -12.02 7.67
CA LYS A 8 58.57 -12.50 6.48
C LYS A 8 57.14 -12.94 6.81
N ARG A 9 56.90 -13.50 8.01
CA ARG A 9 55.56 -13.93 8.44
C ARG A 9 54.63 -12.73 8.71
N GLY A 10 55.13 -11.63 9.28
CA GLY A 10 54.32 -10.41 9.50
C GLY A 10 53.90 -9.73 8.21
N ARG A 11 54.76 -9.71 7.17
CA ARG A 11 54.41 -9.15 5.85
C ARG A 11 53.34 -9.98 5.12
N ALA A 12 53.42 -11.31 5.19
CA ALA A 12 52.40 -12.17 4.56
C ALA A 12 51.03 -12.04 5.25
N ALA A 13 50.99 -11.92 6.60
CA ALA A 13 49.76 -11.69 7.34
C ALA A 13 49.15 -10.32 7.03
N LEU A 14 49.97 -9.25 6.85
CA LEU A 14 49.50 -7.92 6.50
C LEU A 14 48.93 -7.89 5.08
N ILE A 15 49.57 -8.56 4.13
CA ILE A 15 49.05 -8.69 2.73
C ILE A 15 47.74 -9.44 2.72
N LEU A 16 47.61 -10.52 3.50
CA LEU A 16 46.39 -11.32 3.56
C LEU A 16 45.23 -10.53 4.18
N LEU A 17 45.50 -9.75 5.22
CA LEU A 17 44.54 -8.85 5.86
C LEU A 17 44.09 -7.73 4.90
N LEU A 18 45.02 -7.17 4.13
CA LEU A 18 44.74 -6.13 3.12
C LEU A 18 43.91 -6.67 1.96
N CYS A 19 44.21 -7.91 1.48
CA CYS A 19 43.41 -8.61 0.49
C CYS A 19 41.98 -8.90 1.01
N LEU A 20 41.87 -9.31 2.26
CA LEU A 20 40.56 -9.58 2.88
C LEU A 20 39.74 -8.30 3.03
N LEU A 21 40.40 -7.19 3.40
CA LEU A 21 39.77 -5.87 3.50
C LEU A 21 39.29 -5.36 2.12
N VAL A 22 40.11 -5.54 1.08
CA VAL A 22 39.74 -5.20 -0.31
C VAL A 22 38.59 -6.08 -0.80
N LEU A 23 38.58 -7.37 -0.49
CA LEU A 23 37.47 -8.28 -0.81
C LEU A 23 36.18 -7.88 -0.06
N CYS A 24 36.26 -7.49 1.22
CA CYS A 24 35.11 -6.99 1.97
C CYS A 24 34.57 -5.67 1.41
N LEU A 25 35.46 -4.74 1.01
CA LEU A 25 35.07 -3.48 0.38
C LEU A 25 34.47 -3.73 -1.02
N ALA A 26 35.04 -4.64 -1.79
CA ALA A 26 34.50 -5.01 -3.10
C ALA A 26 33.13 -5.69 -2.96
N ALA A 27 32.96 -6.60 -2.01
CA ALA A 27 31.68 -7.26 -1.74
C ALA A 27 30.62 -6.25 -1.26
N GLY A 28 30.98 -5.32 -0.37
CA GLY A 28 30.09 -4.23 0.07
C GLY A 28 29.72 -3.28 -1.06
N GLY A 29 30.69 -2.92 -1.90
CA GLY A 29 30.48 -2.06 -3.07
C GLY A 29 29.58 -2.72 -4.12
N THR A 30 29.75 -4.01 -4.41
CA THR A 30 28.91 -4.74 -5.34
C THR A 30 27.49 -4.90 -4.82
N ALA A 31 27.30 -5.23 -3.54
CA ALA A 31 25.98 -5.31 -2.93
C ALA A 31 25.24 -3.96 -2.99
N TYR A 32 25.93 -2.86 -2.71
CA TYR A 32 25.38 -1.51 -2.84
C TYR A 32 25.01 -1.17 -4.28
N ALA A 33 25.86 -1.51 -5.25
CA ALA A 33 25.60 -1.28 -6.67
C ALA A 33 24.38 -2.07 -7.16
N LEU A 34 24.27 -3.33 -6.77
CA LEU A 34 23.12 -4.18 -7.09
C LEU A 34 21.82 -3.64 -6.47
N LEU A 35 21.85 -3.23 -5.20
CA LEU A 35 20.70 -2.61 -4.53
C LEU A 35 20.27 -1.33 -5.26
N ARG A 36 21.23 -0.47 -5.59
CA ARG A 36 20.96 0.78 -6.31
C ARG A 36 20.38 0.51 -7.71
N GLN A 37 20.90 -0.48 -8.43
CA GLN A 37 20.37 -0.88 -9.74
C GLN A 37 18.93 -1.38 -9.59
N LYS A 38 18.64 -2.22 -8.59
CA LYS A 38 17.31 -2.75 -8.33
C LYS A 38 16.31 -1.66 -7.97
N VAL A 39 16.69 -0.75 -7.08
CA VAL A 39 15.87 0.42 -6.72
C VAL A 39 15.56 1.27 -7.95
N ARG A 40 16.55 1.55 -8.79
CA ARG A 40 16.35 2.29 -10.05
C ARG A 40 15.42 1.56 -11.02
N ALA A 41 15.53 0.24 -11.12
CA ALA A 41 14.64 -0.55 -11.98
C ALA A 41 13.20 -0.49 -11.49
N ILE A 42 12.96 -0.60 -10.18
CA ILE A 42 11.63 -0.45 -9.57
C ILE A 42 11.10 0.98 -9.76
N GLN A 43 11.96 1.99 -9.62
CA GLN A 43 11.58 3.40 -9.84
C GLN A 43 11.23 3.71 -11.30
N ALA A 44 11.74 2.95 -12.27
CA ALA A 44 11.40 3.07 -13.69
C ALA A 44 10.04 2.44 -14.03
N GLY A 45 9.57 1.50 -13.21
CA GLY A 45 8.28 0.85 -13.32
C GLY A 45 8.27 -0.47 -12.56
N ALA A 46 7.14 -0.80 -11.96
CA ALA A 46 7.00 -2.00 -11.15
C ALA A 46 5.56 -2.54 -11.14
N GLU A 47 5.47 -3.85 -10.98
CA GLU A 47 4.25 -4.54 -10.55
C GLU A 47 4.40 -4.96 -9.10
N PHE A 48 3.31 -4.96 -8.35
CA PHE A 48 3.30 -5.37 -6.97
C PHE A 48 2.06 -6.18 -6.62
N ASP A 49 2.26 -7.11 -5.70
CA ASP A 49 1.20 -7.94 -5.14
C ASP A 49 1.48 -8.14 -3.64
N PHE A 50 0.55 -7.69 -2.80
CA PHE A 50 0.65 -7.78 -1.35
C PHE A 50 -0.65 -8.32 -0.76
N SER A 51 -0.54 -9.20 0.22
CA SER A 51 -1.59 -9.37 1.21
C SER A 51 -1.54 -8.20 2.18
N TYR A 52 -2.69 -7.71 2.61
CA TYR A 52 -2.77 -6.68 3.63
C TYR A 52 -3.66 -7.10 4.80
N THR A 53 -3.32 -6.56 5.97
CA THR A 53 -4.13 -6.66 7.18
C THR A 53 -4.15 -5.29 7.86
N VAL A 54 -5.35 -4.82 8.17
CA VAL A 54 -5.57 -3.58 8.93
C VAL A 54 -5.88 -3.96 10.37
N THR A 55 -5.17 -3.37 11.32
CA THR A 55 -5.39 -3.57 12.75
C THR A 55 -5.54 -2.22 13.44
N SER A 56 -6.43 -2.15 14.43
CA SER A 56 -6.57 -1.00 15.30
C SER A 56 -6.58 -1.52 16.75
N PRO A 57 -5.60 -1.15 17.59
CA PRO A 57 -5.53 -1.59 18.99
C PRO A 57 -6.47 -0.82 19.90
N ALA A 58 -7.07 0.29 19.44
CA ALA A 58 -7.92 1.13 20.26
C ALA A 58 -9.20 0.41 20.70
N ALA A 59 -9.58 0.58 21.97
CA ALA A 59 -10.85 0.08 22.51
C ALA A 59 -12.07 0.70 21.82
N GLU A 60 -11.91 1.92 21.30
CA GLU A 60 -12.87 2.60 20.44
C GLU A 60 -12.38 2.50 19.00
N THR A 61 -12.82 1.47 18.32
CA THR A 61 -12.55 1.26 16.90
C THR A 61 -13.08 2.45 16.10
N PRO A 62 -12.27 3.14 15.30
CA PRO A 62 -12.77 4.17 14.39
C PRO A 62 -13.93 3.60 13.57
N ALA A 63 -15.00 4.38 13.40
CA ALA A 63 -16.20 3.94 12.67
C ALA A 63 -15.84 3.34 11.29
N LEU A 64 -14.83 3.90 10.61
CA LEU A 64 -14.31 3.40 9.35
C LEU A 64 -13.75 1.98 9.47
N TYR A 65 -13.04 1.64 10.54
CA TYR A 65 -12.49 0.29 10.73
C TYR A 65 -13.61 -0.74 10.93
N GLY A 66 -14.66 -0.38 11.69
CA GLY A 66 -15.84 -1.22 11.86
C GLY A 66 -16.52 -1.51 10.52
N VAL A 67 -16.65 -0.50 9.66
CA VAL A 67 -17.19 -0.67 8.29
C VAL A 67 -16.29 -1.58 7.46
N LEU A 68 -14.97 -1.40 7.50
CA LEU A 68 -14.02 -2.25 6.78
C LEU A 68 -14.08 -3.71 7.25
N GLN A 69 -14.20 -3.94 8.57
CA GLN A 69 -14.37 -5.29 9.12
C GLN A 69 -15.67 -5.94 8.64
N GLN A 70 -16.79 -5.23 8.73
CA GLN A 70 -18.10 -5.74 8.30
C GLN A 70 -18.11 -6.06 6.81
N ALA A 71 -17.50 -5.21 5.99
CA ALA A 71 -17.34 -5.43 4.55
C ALA A 71 -16.32 -6.53 4.21
N GLY A 72 -15.62 -7.11 5.21
CA GLY A 72 -14.55 -8.08 4.97
C GLY A 72 -13.32 -7.45 4.26
N ALA A 73 -13.16 -6.14 4.38
CA ALA A 73 -12.11 -5.35 3.75
C ALA A 73 -10.97 -4.99 4.73
N ALA A 74 -11.01 -5.48 5.98
CA ALA A 74 -9.92 -5.30 6.94
C ALA A 74 -8.71 -6.20 6.62
N GLN A 75 -8.86 -7.16 5.74
CA GLN A 75 -7.79 -8.00 5.20
C GLN A 75 -8.09 -8.39 3.75
N GLY A 76 -7.05 -8.63 2.97
CA GLY A 76 -7.20 -8.98 1.58
C GLY A 76 -5.90 -8.88 0.80
N THR A 77 -6.01 -8.59 -0.48
CA THR A 77 -4.83 -8.35 -1.33
C THR A 77 -4.91 -6.97 -1.98
N VAL A 78 -3.75 -6.37 -2.19
CA VAL A 78 -3.56 -5.18 -3.00
C VAL A 78 -2.59 -5.53 -4.11
N SER A 79 -3.02 -5.46 -5.35
CA SER A 79 -2.18 -5.73 -6.51
C SER A 79 -2.28 -4.58 -7.50
N GLY A 80 -1.18 -4.25 -8.14
CA GLY A 80 -1.17 -3.11 -9.04
C GLY A 80 0.14 -2.85 -9.72
N GLN A 81 0.22 -1.66 -10.29
CA GLN A 81 1.33 -1.20 -11.10
C GLN A 81 1.76 0.21 -10.70
N TYR A 82 3.05 0.42 -10.78
CA TYR A 82 3.68 1.74 -10.65
C TYR A 82 4.37 2.10 -11.96
N ALA A 83 4.16 3.29 -12.45
CA ALA A 83 4.97 3.97 -13.45
C ALA A 83 5.43 5.31 -12.87
N PRO A 84 6.52 5.95 -13.34
CA PRO A 84 6.98 7.22 -12.82
C PRO A 84 5.86 8.26 -12.72
N GLY A 85 5.56 8.71 -11.49
CA GLY A 85 4.50 9.67 -11.22
C GLY A 85 3.07 9.12 -11.26
N LYS A 86 2.86 7.80 -11.36
CA LYS A 86 1.53 7.19 -11.43
C LYS A 86 1.45 5.86 -10.72
N PHE A 87 0.36 5.64 -9.99
CA PHE A 87 0.01 4.36 -9.39
C PHE A 87 -1.39 3.93 -9.84
N GLN A 88 -1.56 2.64 -10.01
CA GLN A 88 -2.88 2.04 -10.16
C GLN A 88 -2.89 0.71 -9.42
N PHE A 89 -3.89 0.50 -8.56
CA PHE A 89 -4.02 -0.76 -7.83
C PHE A 89 -5.47 -1.13 -7.58
N ALA A 90 -5.71 -2.41 -7.39
CA ALA A 90 -6.99 -2.98 -6.97
C ALA A 90 -6.87 -3.49 -5.54
N LEU A 91 -7.92 -3.27 -4.75
CA LEU A 91 -8.10 -3.84 -3.43
C LEU A 91 -9.11 -4.98 -3.51
N THR A 92 -8.71 -6.16 -3.01
CA THR A 92 -9.52 -7.39 -3.05
C THR A 92 -9.83 -7.80 -1.62
N SER A 93 -11.09 -8.15 -1.35
CA SER A 93 -11.53 -8.62 -0.04
C SER A 93 -11.00 -10.02 0.25
N GLY A 94 -10.41 -10.22 1.42
CA GLY A 94 -10.00 -11.55 1.90
C GLY A 94 -11.18 -12.49 2.18
N LYS A 95 -12.37 -11.94 2.40
CA LYS A 95 -13.59 -12.73 2.63
C LYS A 95 -14.15 -13.35 1.34
N THR A 96 -14.20 -12.56 0.26
CA THR A 96 -14.86 -12.96 -1.00
C THR A 96 -13.89 -13.27 -2.12
N GLY A 97 -12.63 -12.84 -2.03
CA GLY A 97 -11.68 -12.90 -3.13
C GLY A 97 -11.98 -11.95 -4.29
N ASN A 98 -13.01 -11.11 -4.16
CA ASN A 98 -13.41 -10.18 -5.19
C ASN A 98 -12.79 -8.80 -4.97
N ALA A 99 -12.40 -8.14 -6.05
CA ALA A 99 -11.96 -6.76 -5.99
C ALA A 99 -13.16 -5.87 -5.61
N PHE A 100 -13.01 -5.05 -4.57
CA PHE A 100 -14.07 -4.14 -4.12
C PHE A 100 -13.84 -2.70 -4.56
N THR A 101 -12.61 -2.31 -4.89
CA THR A 101 -12.33 -1.00 -5.51
C THR A 101 -11.01 -1.02 -6.25
N ARG A 102 -10.83 -0.04 -7.12
CA ARG A 102 -9.54 0.30 -7.74
C ARG A 102 -9.22 1.73 -7.42
N VAL A 103 -7.93 2.02 -7.30
CA VAL A 103 -7.44 3.37 -7.04
C VAL A 103 -6.42 3.73 -8.11
N TYR A 104 -6.53 4.93 -8.63
CA TYR A 104 -5.55 5.55 -9.51
C TYR A 104 -5.04 6.81 -8.83
N ILE A 105 -3.72 7.01 -8.86
CA ILE A 105 -3.05 8.17 -8.27
C ILE A 105 -2.04 8.72 -9.28
N ASP A 106 -2.06 10.02 -9.50
CA ASP A 106 -0.98 10.74 -10.16
C ASP A 106 -0.66 12.04 -9.41
N ALA A 107 0.27 12.84 -9.94
CA ALA A 107 0.68 14.09 -9.33
C ALA A 107 -0.44 15.16 -9.23
N LYS A 108 -1.58 14.95 -9.89
CA LYS A 108 -2.68 15.92 -9.95
C LYS A 108 -3.88 15.48 -9.13
N GLU A 109 -4.15 14.17 -9.07
CA GLU A 109 -5.40 13.67 -8.52
C GLU A 109 -5.30 12.23 -8.02
N THR A 110 -6.19 11.88 -7.12
CA THR A 110 -6.48 10.50 -6.72
C THR A 110 -7.91 10.18 -7.11
N LEU A 111 -8.11 9.06 -7.80
CA LEU A 111 -9.39 8.58 -8.28
C LEU A 111 -9.73 7.22 -7.67
N TYR A 112 -10.93 7.06 -7.16
CA TYR A 112 -11.45 5.82 -6.56
C TYR A 112 -12.55 5.25 -7.44
N ASP A 113 -12.55 3.95 -7.70
CA ASP A 113 -13.61 3.26 -8.43
C ASP A 113 -14.85 3.05 -7.53
N ALA A 114 -15.65 4.10 -7.44
CA ALA A 114 -16.91 4.09 -6.69
C ALA A 114 -17.93 3.13 -7.29
N GLY A 115 -17.93 2.94 -8.61
CA GLY A 115 -18.82 2.01 -9.29
C GLY A 115 -18.56 0.57 -8.90
N GLN A 116 -17.29 0.18 -8.81
CA GLN A 116 -16.90 -1.15 -8.36
C GLN A 116 -17.21 -1.34 -6.88
N LEU A 117 -16.92 -0.35 -6.03
CA LEU A 117 -17.23 -0.38 -4.61
C LEU A 117 -18.75 -0.55 -4.36
N TYR A 118 -19.56 0.24 -5.06
CA TYR A 118 -21.02 0.11 -4.98
C TYR A 118 -21.49 -1.27 -5.39
N THR A 119 -20.98 -1.77 -6.51
CA THR A 119 -21.34 -3.11 -7.03
C THR A 119 -20.99 -4.21 -6.04
N TYR A 120 -19.80 -4.11 -5.41
CA TYR A 120 -19.35 -5.03 -4.38
C TYR A 120 -20.31 -5.00 -3.17
N LEU A 121 -20.58 -3.82 -2.60
CA LEU A 121 -21.47 -3.65 -1.45
C LEU A 121 -22.91 -4.11 -1.79
N ARG A 122 -23.42 -3.75 -2.95
CA ARG A 122 -24.73 -4.20 -3.42
C ARG A 122 -24.84 -5.72 -3.47
N ASN A 123 -23.81 -6.39 -3.99
CA ASN A 123 -23.80 -7.86 -4.06
C ASN A 123 -23.75 -8.51 -2.67
N GLU A 124 -23.01 -7.93 -1.72
CA GLU A 124 -23.01 -8.41 -0.33
C GLU A 124 -24.41 -8.26 0.30
N VAL A 125 -25.07 -7.11 0.12
CA VAL A 125 -26.43 -6.88 0.62
C VAL A 125 -27.44 -7.82 -0.03
N VAL A 126 -27.40 -8.00 -1.34
CA VAL A 126 -28.30 -8.89 -2.08
C VAL A 126 -28.07 -10.36 -1.71
N SER A 127 -26.82 -10.74 -1.44
CA SER A 127 -26.49 -12.09 -0.96
C SER A 127 -27.10 -12.36 0.43
N ALA A 128 -27.10 -11.37 1.31
CA ALA A 128 -27.69 -11.47 2.64
C ALA A 128 -29.22 -11.35 2.63
N ALA A 129 -29.78 -10.53 1.72
CA ALA A 129 -31.19 -10.22 1.59
C ALA A 129 -31.61 -10.15 0.09
N PRO A 130 -31.99 -11.27 -0.55
CA PRO A 130 -32.24 -11.32 -2.00
C PRO A 130 -33.26 -10.30 -2.50
N LEU A 131 -34.28 -9.96 -1.71
CA LEU A 131 -35.30 -8.96 -2.07
C LEU A 131 -34.71 -7.54 -2.20
N ALA A 132 -33.59 -7.26 -1.55
CA ALA A 132 -32.90 -5.97 -1.69
C ALA A 132 -32.46 -5.71 -3.15
N GLY A 133 -32.23 -6.75 -3.94
CA GLY A 133 -31.91 -6.63 -5.35
C GLY A 133 -33.00 -5.99 -6.20
N LEU A 134 -34.24 -6.00 -5.75
CA LEU A 134 -35.38 -5.35 -6.43
C LEU A 134 -35.41 -3.84 -6.17
N VAL A 135 -34.80 -3.40 -5.06
CA VAL A 135 -34.84 -1.99 -4.62
C VAL A 135 -33.52 -1.28 -4.94
N LEU A 136 -32.39 -1.97 -4.82
CA LEU A 136 -31.07 -1.43 -5.08
C LEU A 136 -30.79 -1.35 -6.59
N PRO A 137 -30.73 -0.16 -7.22
CA PRO A 137 -30.52 -0.05 -8.66
C PRO A 137 -29.12 -0.54 -9.06
N GLY A 138 -28.94 -0.83 -10.35
CA GLY A 138 -27.61 -1.02 -10.92
C GLY A 138 -26.84 0.30 -11.00
N TRP A 139 -25.51 0.21 -11.06
CA TRP A 139 -24.67 1.39 -11.28
C TRP A 139 -24.83 1.90 -12.72
N SER A 140 -25.14 3.19 -12.89
CA SER A 140 -25.38 3.82 -14.19
C SER A 140 -24.64 5.16 -14.36
N MET A 141 -23.72 5.47 -13.45
CA MET A 141 -22.94 6.71 -13.40
C MET A 141 -21.49 6.45 -13.84
N GLY A 142 -20.69 7.49 -13.97
CA GLY A 142 -19.25 7.34 -14.12
C GLY A 142 -18.66 6.51 -12.98
N SER A 143 -17.65 5.68 -13.27
CA SER A 143 -17.14 4.73 -12.27
C SER A 143 -16.20 5.38 -11.26
N TYR A 144 -15.41 6.37 -11.69
CA TYR A 144 -14.35 6.94 -10.85
C TYR A 144 -14.74 8.31 -10.27
N ILE A 145 -14.63 8.40 -8.94
CA ILE A 145 -14.81 9.63 -8.17
C ILE A 145 -13.45 10.18 -7.73
N SER A 146 -13.27 11.51 -7.82
CA SER A 146 -12.05 12.14 -7.30
C SER A 146 -12.07 12.24 -5.78
N GLN A 147 -10.88 12.38 -5.17
CA GLN A 147 -10.74 12.58 -3.73
C GLN A 147 -11.52 13.81 -3.25
N THR A 148 -11.50 14.91 -4.01
CA THR A 148 -12.23 16.14 -3.68
C THR A 148 -13.74 15.93 -3.70
N GLN A 149 -14.26 15.24 -4.73
CA GLN A 149 -15.68 14.89 -4.82
C GLN A 149 -16.11 13.95 -3.69
N LEU A 150 -15.24 12.95 -3.35
CA LEU A 150 -15.50 12.01 -2.28
C LEU A 150 -15.52 12.71 -0.90
N ALA A 151 -14.58 13.62 -0.64
CA ALA A 151 -14.54 14.45 0.55
C ALA A 151 -15.83 15.27 0.72
N SER A 152 -16.25 15.94 -0.35
CA SER A 152 -17.50 16.70 -0.38
C SER A 152 -18.73 15.82 -0.11
N LEU A 153 -18.74 14.61 -0.67
CA LEU A 153 -19.86 13.67 -0.52
C LEU A 153 -19.97 13.10 0.89
N LEU A 154 -18.83 12.88 1.56
CA LEU A 154 -18.79 12.37 2.92
C LEU A 154 -18.94 13.47 3.97
N GLY A 155 -18.83 14.75 3.58
CA GLY A 155 -18.87 15.89 4.52
C GLY A 155 -17.68 15.92 5.48
N VAL A 156 -16.57 15.29 5.08
CA VAL A 156 -15.32 15.22 5.86
C VAL A 156 -14.23 15.94 5.06
N GLU A 157 -13.42 16.74 5.74
CA GLU A 157 -12.12 17.07 5.20
C GLU A 157 -11.32 15.77 5.26
N LEU A 158 -11.24 15.07 4.14
CA LEU A 158 -10.20 14.09 3.95
C LEU A 158 -8.92 14.95 3.91
N SER A 159 -8.36 15.19 5.11
CA SER A 159 -7.00 15.67 5.21
C SER A 159 -6.21 14.72 4.33
N ALA A 160 -5.78 15.23 3.21
CA ALA A 160 -5.05 14.47 2.26
C ALA A 160 -3.80 13.96 2.99
N VAL A 161 -3.82 12.69 3.42
CA VAL A 161 -2.59 11.94 3.30
C VAL A 161 -2.28 12.17 1.84
N GLU A 162 -1.33 13.05 1.55
CA GLU A 162 -1.00 13.42 0.19
C GLU A 162 -0.40 12.17 -0.45
N LEU A 163 -1.31 11.24 -0.81
CA LEU A 163 -0.98 10.04 -1.57
C LEU A 163 -0.23 10.43 -2.85
N GLN A 164 -0.40 11.69 -3.25
CA GLN A 164 0.33 12.33 -4.33
C GLN A 164 1.84 12.39 -4.07
N ASP A 165 2.27 12.59 -2.82
CA ASP A 165 3.70 12.58 -2.47
C ASP A 165 4.31 11.18 -2.59
N MET A 166 3.49 10.12 -2.49
CA MET A 166 3.95 8.76 -2.74
C MET A 166 4.32 8.51 -4.22
N THR A 167 3.90 9.36 -5.14
CA THR A 167 4.27 9.25 -6.56
C THR A 167 5.73 9.58 -6.82
N SER A 168 6.39 10.29 -5.90
CA SER A 168 7.83 10.59 -5.94
C SER A 168 8.59 9.67 -4.98
N LEU A 169 8.80 8.40 -5.35
CA LEU A 169 9.64 7.45 -4.60
C LEU A 169 11.12 7.86 -4.66
N SER A 170 11.51 8.88 -3.90
CA SER A 170 12.91 9.23 -3.69
C SER A 170 13.44 8.50 -2.45
N LEU A 171 13.77 7.21 -2.60
CA LEU A 171 14.45 6.45 -1.54
C LEU A 171 15.91 6.92 -1.43
N THR A 172 16.17 7.78 -0.46
CA THR A 172 17.54 8.12 -0.07
C THR A 172 18.07 7.06 0.90
N LEU A 173 18.78 6.07 0.37
CA LEU A 173 19.30 4.93 1.14
C LEU A 173 20.10 5.33 2.40
N GLY A 174 20.67 6.52 2.44
CA GLY A 174 21.43 7.03 3.58
C GLY A 174 20.60 7.52 4.76
N ALA A 175 19.28 7.69 4.59
CA ALA A 175 18.38 8.17 5.65
C ALA A 175 17.66 7.03 6.39
N LEU A 176 17.88 5.78 5.98
CA LEU A 176 17.20 4.60 6.55
C LEU A 176 17.78 4.26 7.93
N GLN A 177 16.92 4.19 8.95
CA GLN A 177 17.29 3.73 10.29
C GLN A 177 16.87 2.29 10.48
N LYS A 178 17.82 1.44 10.92
CA LYS A 178 17.52 0.05 11.27
C LYS A 178 16.69 0.00 12.55
N VAL A 179 15.57 -0.72 12.50
CA VAL A 179 14.61 -0.85 13.62
C VAL A 179 14.20 -2.30 13.82
N SER A 180 13.57 -2.59 14.96
CA SER A 180 12.97 -3.89 15.27
C SER A 180 11.51 -3.67 15.68
N PRO A 181 10.58 -3.65 14.71
CA PRO A 181 9.18 -3.37 14.99
C PRO A 181 8.47 -4.56 15.65
N ALA A 182 7.38 -4.29 16.35
CA ALA A 182 6.42 -5.33 16.71
C ALA A 182 5.81 -5.91 15.43
N GLY A 183 5.61 -7.24 15.37
CA GLY A 183 5.14 -7.92 14.16
C GLY A 183 6.22 -8.18 13.10
N ALA A 184 7.51 -8.04 13.47
CA ALA A 184 8.63 -8.42 12.60
C ALA A 184 8.54 -9.90 12.19
N LEU A 185 8.74 -10.18 10.89
CA LEU A 185 8.85 -11.54 10.36
C LEU A 185 10.28 -12.06 10.53
N ASP A 186 10.40 -13.36 10.81
CA ASP A 186 11.71 -14.01 10.93
C ASP A 186 12.50 -13.91 9.63
N GLY A 187 13.78 -13.61 9.75
CA GLY A 187 14.68 -13.50 8.62
C GLY A 187 14.60 -12.17 7.85
N TYR A 188 13.79 -11.20 8.29
CA TYR A 188 13.74 -9.85 7.70
C TYR A 188 14.60 -8.86 8.49
N THR A 189 15.18 -7.91 7.78
CA THR A 189 15.82 -6.73 8.38
C THR A 189 14.94 -5.52 8.08
N TYR A 190 14.60 -4.75 9.12
CA TYR A 190 13.65 -3.66 9.03
C TYR A 190 14.34 -2.30 9.07
N TYR A 191 13.81 -1.39 8.26
CA TYR A 191 14.27 -0.02 8.15
C TYR A 191 13.08 0.93 8.23
N GLN A 192 13.19 1.93 9.09
CA GLN A 192 12.22 3.02 9.16
C GLN A 192 12.56 4.06 8.10
N LEU A 193 11.57 4.45 7.32
CA LEU A 193 11.65 5.57 6.40
C LEU A 193 11.51 6.88 7.19
N PRO A 194 12.18 7.97 6.77
CA PRO A 194 11.95 9.28 7.35
C PRO A 194 10.45 9.62 7.33
N ALA A 195 9.93 10.09 8.47
CA ALA A 195 8.55 10.55 8.52
C ALA A 195 8.41 11.79 7.61
N GLY A 196 7.45 11.73 6.69
CA GLY A 196 7.03 12.90 5.93
C GLY A 196 6.22 13.87 6.81
N GLU A 197 5.79 15.00 6.25
CA GLU A 197 4.94 15.99 6.93
C GLU A 197 3.59 15.40 7.38
N SER A 198 3.14 14.31 6.76
CA SER A 198 1.89 13.60 7.08
C SER A 198 1.88 12.87 8.42
N GLY A 199 3.01 12.80 9.14
CA GLY A 199 3.11 12.02 10.40
C GLY A 199 3.01 10.50 10.21
N LEU A 200 2.82 10.00 8.99
CA LEU A 200 2.73 8.58 8.68
C LEU A 200 4.07 7.88 9.00
N SER A 201 4.02 6.85 9.84
CA SER A 201 5.19 5.99 10.08
C SER A 201 5.20 4.85 9.08
N CYS A 202 6.30 4.70 8.34
CA CYS A 202 6.51 3.63 7.37
C CYS A 202 7.77 2.84 7.71
N ILE A 203 7.62 1.54 7.94
CA ILE A 203 8.72 0.62 8.21
C ILE A 203 8.73 -0.43 7.12
N VAL A 204 9.88 -0.66 6.50
CA VAL A 204 10.05 -1.62 5.40
C VAL A 204 11.00 -2.72 5.83
N GLY A 205 10.54 -3.95 5.78
CA GLY A 205 11.28 -5.18 6.02
C GLY A 205 11.74 -5.83 4.71
N LEU A 206 12.97 -6.27 4.68
CA LEU A 206 13.63 -6.90 3.54
C LEU A 206 14.36 -8.16 3.99
N PRO A 207 14.15 -9.33 3.36
CA PRO A 207 15.00 -10.49 3.62
C PRO A 207 16.37 -10.32 2.95
N PRO A 208 17.46 -10.88 3.52
CA PRO A 208 18.82 -10.72 2.97
C PRO A 208 18.99 -11.19 1.53
N LYS A 209 18.19 -12.17 1.09
CA LYS A 209 18.23 -12.74 -0.27
C LYS A 209 17.63 -11.81 -1.34
N THR A 210 16.99 -10.72 -0.95
CA THR A 210 16.32 -9.76 -1.86
C THR A 210 17.23 -9.21 -2.95
N LEU A 211 18.53 -9.07 -2.68
CA LEU A 211 19.48 -8.51 -3.64
C LEU A 211 19.61 -9.34 -4.93
N PHE A 212 19.40 -10.65 -4.84
CA PHE A 212 19.61 -11.59 -5.95
C PHE A 212 18.30 -12.13 -6.52
N ALA A 213 17.17 -11.87 -5.90
CA ALA A 213 15.87 -12.36 -6.35
C ALA A 213 15.33 -11.50 -7.50
N LYS A 214 14.63 -12.09 -8.48
CA LYS A 214 13.90 -11.35 -9.52
C LYS A 214 12.77 -10.54 -8.87
N GLU A 215 11.98 -11.18 -8.05
CA GLU A 215 10.94 -10.56 -7.23
C GLU A 215 11.57 -10.05 -5.92
N THR A 216 11.12 -8.91 -5.45
CA THR A 216 11.59 -8.29 -4.22
C THR A 216 10.55 -8.53 -3.13
N PRO A 217 10.75 -9.53 -2.25
CA PRO A 217 9.84 -9.71 -1.11
C PRO A 217 9.96 -8.50 -0.18
N LEU A 218 8.81 -7.99 0.26
CA LEU A 218 8.70 -6.85 1.17
C LEU A 218 7.68 -7.14 2.26
N HIS A 219 7.98 -6.70 3.48
CA HIS A 219 7.01 -6.56 4.54
C HIS A 219 6.96 -5.09 4.96
N ILE A 220 5.83 -4.44 4.77
CA ILE A 220 5.67 -3.01 5.01
C ILE A 220 4.68 -2.82 6.16
N LEU A 221 5.06 -2.03 7.16
CA LEU A 221 4.21 -1.63 8.27
C LEU A 221 3.96 -0.13 8.15
N LEU A 222 2.71 0.24 7.88
CA LEU A 222 2.25 1.61 7.84
C LEU A 222 1.44 1.88 9.11
N THR A 223 1.81 2.89 9.89
CA THR A 223 1.06 3.29 11.07
C THR A 223 0.57 4.71 10.90
N ILE A 224 -0.72 4.91 11.11
CA ILE A 224 -1.40 6.21 11.13
C ILE A 224 -1.61 6.56 12.61
N PRO A 225 -0.74 7.39 13.23
CA PRO A 225 -0.75 7.61 14.68
C PRO A 225 -2.04 8.22 15.19
N GLU A 226 -2.65 9.16 14.44
CA GLU A 226 -3.87 9.86 14.82
C GLU A 226 -5.08 8.92 15.01
N HIS A 227 -5.05 7.77 14.33
CA HIS A 227 -6.14 6.78 14.35
C HIS A 227 -5.72 5.46 14.98
N GLU A 228 -4.49 5.35 15.48
CA GLU A 228 -3.90 4.11 16.01
C GLU A 228 -4.09 2.91 15.05
N VAL A 229 -4.18 3.18 13.75
CA VAL A 229 -4.37 2.16 12.72
C VAL A 229 -3.02 1.72 12.17
N THR A 230 -2.78 0.42 12.17
CA THR A 230 -1.63 -0.19 11.52
C THR A 230 -2.07 -1.04 10.33
N ILE A 231 -1.44 -0.82 9.18
CA ILE A 231 -1.63 -1.60 7.97
C ILE A 231 -0.34 -2.40 7.73
N ALA A 232 -0.43 -3.71 7.82
CA ALA A 232 0.66 -4.62 7.47
C ALA A 232 0.47 -5.11 6.04
N LEU A 233 1.49 -4.96 5.21
CA LEU A 233 1.55 -5.43 3.82
C LEU A 233 2.66 -6.47 3.71
N ASN A 234 2.35 -7.64 3.19
CA ASN A 234 3.33 -8.71 2.96
C ASN A 234 3.19 -9.25 1.54
N GLY A 235 4.24 -9.14 0.74
CA GLY A 235 4.17 -9.52 -0.67
C GLY A 235 5.44 -9.25 -1.43
N THR A 236 5.31 -9.00 -2.73
CA THR A 236 6.44 -8.83 -3.64
C THR A 236 6.28 -7.61 -4.53
N VAL A 237 7.42 -7.04 -4.92
CA VAL A 237 7.54 -6.04 -5.97
C VAL A 237 8.49 -6.56 -7.04
N THR A 238 8.08 -6.46 -8.29
CA THR A 238 8.87 -6.85 -9.45
C THR A 238 9.06 -5.65 -10.37
N ALA A 239 10.32 -5.34 -10.71
CA ALA A 239 10.58 -4.32 -11.72
C ALA A 239 9.99 -4.78 -13.06
N ALA A 240 9.17 -3.95 -13.66
CA ALA A 240 8.47 -4.23 -14.92
C ALA A 240 8.31 -2.94 -15.74
N GLU A 241 8.28 -3.08 -17.03
CA GLU A 241 7.88 -1.98 -17.92
C GLU A 241 6.35 -1.86 -17.87
N THR A 242 5.85 -0.82 -17.22
CA THR A 242 4.43 -0.64 -16.96
C THR A 242 3.89 0.61 -17.65
N ALA A 243 2.65 0.52 -18.14
CA ALA A 243 1.91 1.65 -18.69
C ALA A 243 0.65 1.90 -17.85
N VAL A 244 0.73 2.82 -16.89
CA VAL A 244 -0.41 3.22 -16.07
C VAL A 244 -1.21 4.30 -16.78
N VAL A 245 -2.47 4.00 -17.12
CA VAL A 245 -3.35 4.90 -17.86
C VAL A 245 -4.46 5.42 -16.95
N ALA A 246 -4.69 6.75 -16.99
CA ALA A 246 -5.75 7.36 -16.20
C ALA A 246 -7.13 6.83 -16.63
N PRO A 247 -8.03 6.53 -15.67
CA PRO A 247 -9.38 6.10 -15.97
C PRO A 247 -10.17 7.15 -16.76
N SER A 248 -10.93 6.71 -17.76
CA SER A 248 -11.76 7.59 -18.60
C SER A 248 -13.19 7.76 -18.09
N SER A 249 -13.74 6.76 -17.40
CA SER A 249 -15.11 6.77 -16.87
C SER A 249 -15.19 7.52 -15.54
N ARG A 250 -15.12 8.84 -15.58
CA ARG A 250 -15.17 9.70 -14.39
C ARG A 250 -16.59 10.12 -14.07
N MET A 251 -16.89 10.23 -12.77
CA MET A 251 -18.15 10.85 -12.32
C MET A 251 -18.14 12.33 -12.66
N THR A 252 -19.26 12.78 -13.24
CA THR A 252 -19.55 14.20 -13.39
C THR A 252 -20.15 14.76 -12.10
N ASP A 253 -20.21 16.08 -11.95
CA ASP A 253 -20.88 16.70 -10.80
C ASP A 253 -22.36 16.31 -10.72
N ALA A 254 -23.00 16.08 -11.88
CA ALA A 254 -24.38 15.56 -11.94
C ALA A 254 -24.47 14.13 -11.42
N ASP A 255 -23.47 13.29 -11.68
CA ASP A 255 -23.39 11.92 -11.13
C ASP A 255 -23.20 11.95 -9.61
N VAL A 256 -22.36 12.86 -9.11
CA VAL A 256 -22.16 13.04 -7.65
C VAL A 256 -23.47 13.43 -6.98
N GLN A 257 -24.24 14.35 -7.57
CA GLN A 257 -25.55 14.73 -7.02
C GLN A 257 -26.54 13.57 -7.03
N ARG A 258 -26.61 12.80 -8.10
CA ARG A 258 -27.44 11.57 -8.17
C ARG A 258 -27.03 10.56 -7.10
N PHE A 259 -25.72 10.43 -6.83
CA PHE A 259 -25.23 9.53 -5.79
C PHE A 259 -25.67 10.00 -4.38
N VAL A 260 -25.64 11.32 -4.12
CA VAL A 260 -26.17 11.91 -2.86
C VAL A 260 -27.66 11.62 -2.72
N GLU A 261 -28.45 11.77 -3.79
CA GLU A 261 -29.88 11.48 -3.78
C GLU A 261 -30.17 10.00 -3.53
N LEU A 262 -29.39 9.10 -4.17
CA LEU A 262 -29.48 7.66 -3.96
C LEU A 262 -29.19 7.30 -2.50
N ARG A 263 -28.12 7.87 -1.90
CA ARG A 263 -27.79 7.68 -0.49
C ARG A 263 -28.93 8.10 0.43
N LYS A 264 -29.48 9.29 0.25
CA LYS A 264 -30.61 9.79 1.04
C LYS A 264 -31.85 8.89 0.93
N ALA A 265 -32.13 8.40 -0.29
CA ALA A 265 -33.25 7.50 -0.51
C ALA A 265 -33.02 6.14 0.24
N LEU A 266 -31.80 5.62 0.26
CA LEU A 266 -31.44 4.40 1.00
C LEU A 266 -31.53 4.61 2.52
N GLU A 267 -31.05 5.72 3.04
CA GLU A 267 -31.16 6.10 4.46
C GLU A 267 -32.65 6.15 4.86
N SER A 268 -33.49 6.87 4.12
CA SER A 268 -34.94 6.95 4.35
C SER A 268 -35.63 5.60 4.29
N PHE A 269 -35.21 4.72 3.37
CA PHE A 269 -35.77 3.37 3.27
C PHE A 269 -35.39 2.50 4.47
N THR A 270 -34.18 2.64 4.98
CA THR A 270 -33.71 1.93 6.18
C THR A 270 -34.50 2.35 7.42
N ASP A 271 -34.76 3.66 7.56
CA ASP A 271 -35.57 4.22 8.66
C ASP A 271 -37.02 3.69 8.63
N VAL A 272 -37.62 3.61 7.43
CA VAL A 272 -38.96 3.03 7.24
C VAL A 272 -38.97 1.56 7.61
N LEU A 273 -37.98 0.77 7.18
CA LEU A 273 -37.90 -0.65 7.54
C LEU A 273 -37.74 -0.86 9.05
N GLN A 274 -36.90 -0.05 9.72
CA GLN A 274 -36.75 -0.12 11.17
C GLN A 274 -38.05 0.23 11.90
N SER A 275 -38.80 1.23 11.42
CA SER A 275 -40.09 1.60 11.97
C SER A 275 -41.19 0.56 11.78
N LEU A 276 -41.08 -0.29 10.76
CA LEU A 276 -42.03 -1.39 10.50
C LEU A 276 -41.69 -2.66 11.27
N LEU A 277 -40.45 -2.79 11.75
CA LEU A 277 -39.95 -3.95 12.51
C LEU A 277 -39.94 -3.73 14.02
N SER A 278 -40.11 -2.47 14.46
CA SER A 278 -40.25 -2.05 15.85
C SER A 278 -41.71 -2.05 16.27
#